data_77a37c53c5a1b761b4515dbf2cb15d3c
#
_entry.id   77a37c53c5a1b761b4515dbf2cb15d3c
#
_cell.length_a   1.000
_cell.length_b   1.000
_cell.length_c   1.000
_cell.angle_alpha   90.00
_cell.angle_beta   90.00
_cell.angle_gamma   90.00
#
_symmetry.space_group_name_H-M   'P 1'
#
loop_
_entity.id
_entity.type
_entity.pdbx_description
1 polymer ?
#
loop_
_entity_poly.entity_id
_entity_poly.type
_entity_poly.pdbx_seq_one_letter_code
_entity_poly.pdbx_strand_id
1 'polypeptide(L)'
;MTTEMQIMELISTAGESKAKAFQALKKVKEKDFDGARALLKEAREIDLAAHNIQTELITRDLNEDMESPEMSLLMVHAQDHYMTSQLAKDIIEAVIDVFEAE
;
A
#
# COMPACT_ATOMS: atom_id res chain seq x y z
N MET A 1 -15.29 -12.44 -6.24
CA MET A 1 -14.15 -11.86 -6.98
C MET A 1 -13.17 -12.97 -7.36
N THR A 2 -12.76 -13.06 -8.61
CA THR A 2 -11.76 -14.04 -9.05
C THR A 2 -10.37 -13.66 -8.51
N THR A 3 -9.45 -14.63 -8.49
CA THR A 3 -8.07 -14.37 -8.07
C THR A 3 -7.43 -13.29 -8.95
N GLU A 4 -7.64 -13.36 -10.26
CA GLU A 4 -7.10 -12.35 -11.17
C GLU A 4 -7.65 -10.95 -10.85
N MET A 5 -8.94 -10.84 -10.56
CA MET A 5 -9.55 -9.56 -10.16
C MET A 5 -8.98 -9.05 -8.83
N GLN A 6 -8.72 -9.95 -7.88
CA GLN A 6 -8.07 -9.60 -6.60
C GLN A 6 -6.67 -9.05 -6.83
N ILE A 7 -5.90 -9.70 -7.72
CA ILE A 7 -4.55 -9.27 -8.06
C ILE A 7 -4.58 -7.86 -8.69
N MET A 8 -5.49 -7.65 -9.64
CA MET A 8 -5.62 -6.35 -10.31
C MET A 8 -6.03 -5.25 -9.33
N GLU A 9 -6.95 -5.55 -8.41
CA GLU A 9 -7.36 -4.59 -7.39
C GLU A 9 -6.23 -4.29 -6.42
N LEU A 10 -5.43 -5.30 -6.07
CA LEU A 10 -4.25 -5.11 -5.21
C LEU A 10 -3.26 -4.13 -5.85
N ILE A 11 -2.97 -4.30 -7.15
CA ILE A 11 -2.07 -3.41 -7.90
C ILE A 11 -2.62 -1.99 -7.91
N SER A 12 -3.89 -1.83 -8.29
CA SER A 12 -4.55 -0.53 -8.40
C SER A 12 -4.59 0.21 -7.07
N THR A 13 -5.01 -0.47 -6.01
CA THR A 13 -5.17 0.12 -4.68
C THR A 13 -3.81 0.47 -4.08
N ALA A 14 -2.81 -0.41 -4.20
CA ALA A 14 -1.47 -0.12 -3.72
C ALA A 14 -0.85 1.06 -4.47
N GLY A 15 -1.08 1.15 -5.78
CA GLY A 15 -0.59 2.28 -6.59
C GLY A 15 -1.23 3.60 -6.18
N GLU A 16 -2.53 3.61 -5.96
CA GLU A 16 -3.27 4.80 -5.51
C GLU A 16 -2.80 5.25 -4.12
N SER A 17 -2.63 4.31 -3.20
CA SER A 17 -2.13 4.57 -1.85
C SER A 17 -0.73 5.18 -1.90
N LYS A 18 0.17 4.61 -2.70
CA LYS A 18 1.53 5.10 -2.88
C LYS A 18 1.53 6.53 -3.46
N ALA A 19 0.68 6.81 -4.45
CA ALA A 19 0.58 8.13 -5.04
C ALA A 19 0.16 9.18 -4.01
N LYS A 20 -0.80 8.87 -3.14
CA LYS A 20 -1.21 9.75 -2.04
C LYS A 20 -0.06 9.99 -1.06
N ALA A 21 0.69 8.96 -0.73
CA ALA A 21 1.84 9.08 0.16
C ALA A 21 2.90 10.04 -0.42
N PHE A 22 3.16 9.98 -1.71
CA PHE A 22 4.09 10.91 -2.36
C PHE A 22 3.55 12.33 -2.42
N GLN A 23 2.23 12.52 -2.49
CA GLN A 23 1.62 13.84 -2.34
C GLN A 23 1.88 14.39 -0.93
N ALA A 24 1.84 13.53 0.09
CA ALA A 24 2.18 13.92 1.46
C ALA A 24 3.63 14.41 1.55
N LEU A 25 4.55 13.71 0.88
CA LEU A 25 5.95 14.10 0.85
C LEU A 25 6.15 15.50 0.24
N LYS A 26 5.37 15.84 -0.79
CA LYS A 26 5.42 17.18 -1.38
C LYS A 26 4.98 18.27 -0.40
N LYS A 27 4.02 17.96 0.47
CA LYS A 27 3.57 18.90 1.52
C LYS A 27 4.67 19.18 2.54
N VAL A 28 5.54 18.22 2.81
CA VAL A 28 6.70 18.42 3.69
C VAL A 28 7.60 19.53 3.15
N LYS A 29 7.82 19.54 1.83
CA LYS A 29 8.62 20.57 1.16
C LYS A 29 8.06 21.97 1.39
N GLU A 30 6.75 22.09 1.51
CA GLU A 30 6.03 23.36 1.78
C GLU A 30 5.94 23.65 3.28
N LYS A 31 6.47 22.78 4.12
CA LYS A 31 6.35 22.83 5.59
C LYS A 31 4.89 22.75 6.08
N ASP A 32 4.02 22.17 5.26
CA ASP A 32 2.63 21.92 5.61
C ASP A 32 2.52 20.51 6.21
N PHE A 33 2.91 20.37 7.45
CA PHE A 33 2.96 19.07 8.13
C PHE A 33 1.56 18.51 8.43
N ASP A 34 0.61 19.36 8.75
CA ASP A 34 -0.78 18.95 8.95
C ASP A 34 -1.37 18.38 7.65
N GLY A 35 -1.14 19.07 6.54
CA GLY A 35 -1.54 18.58 5.21
C GLY A 35 -0.85 17.28 4.83
N ALA A 36 0.44 17.17 5.14
CA ALA A 36 1.20 15.94 4.90
C ALA A 36 0.61 14.75 5.67
N ARG A 37 0.32 14.94 6.96
CA ARG A 37 -0.25 13.88 7.80
C ARG A 37 -1.66 13.49 7.35
N ALA A 38 -2.47 14.47 6.91
CA ALA A 38 -3.80 14.20 6.39
C ALA A 38 -3.74 13.32 5.13
N LEU A 39 -2.84 13.63 4.21
CA LEU A 39 -2.64 12.84 2.99
C LEU A 39 -2.10 11.45 3.29
N LEU A 40 -1.18 11.32 4.24
CA LEU A 40 -0.67 10.03 4.66
C LEU A 40 -1.78 9.16 5.27
N LYS A 41 -2.66 9.77 6.06
CA LYS A 41 -3.82 9.08 6.62
C LYS A 41 -4.76 8.58 5.52
N GLU A 42 -5.04 9.41 4.51
CA GLU A 42 -5.81 9.00 3.34
C GLU A 42 -5.16 7.82 2.61
N ALA A 43 -3.82 7.87 2.44
CA ALA A 43 -3.07 6.78 1.82
C ALA A 43 -3.26 5.47 2.58
N ARG A 44 -3.21 5.51 3.92
CA ARG A 44 -3.38 4.33 4.75
C ARG A 44 -4.82 3.81 4.73
N GLU A 45 -5.81 4.69 4.62
CA GLU A 45 -7.22 4.32 4.48
C GLU A 45 -7.47 3.59 3.15
N ILE A 46 -6.91 4.10 2.05
CA ILE A 46 -6.98 3.46 0.74
C ILE A 46 -6.35 2.06 0.81
N ASP A 47 -5.26 1.93 1.55
CA ASP A 47 -4.49 0.70 1.67
C ASP A 47 -5.25 -0.41 2.41
N LEU A 48 -6.29 -0.10 3.18
CA LEU A 48 -7.05 -1.13 3.90
C LEU A 48 -7.62 -2.19 2.95
N ALA A 49 -8.10 -1.79 1.78
CA ALA A 49 -8.60 -2.73 0.78
C ALA A 49 -7.48 -3.64 0.28
N ALA A 50 -6.30 -3.08 0.00
CA ALA A 50 -5.13 -3.85 -0.42
C ALA A 50 -4.69 -4.82 0.67
N HIS A 51 -4.67 -4.38 1.92
CA HIS A 51 -4.31 -5.21 3.07
C HIS A 51 -5.24 -6.42 3.20
N ASN A 52 -6.55 -6.20 3.05
CA ASN A 52 -7.54 -7.26 3.15
C ASN A 52 -7.37 -8.30 2.03
N ILE A 53 -7.12 -7.84 0.80
CA ILE A 53 -6.88 -8.72 -0.33
C ILE A 53 -5.60 -9.54 -0.11
N GLN A 54 -4.54 -8.89 0.34
CA GLN A 54 -3.27 -9.55 0.63
C GLN A 54 -3.43 -10.62 1.69
N THR A 55 -4.14 -10.31 2.78
CA THR A 55 -4.42 -11.27 3.86
C THR A 55 -5.17 -12.49 3.32
N GLU A 56 -6.17 -12.26 2.46
CA GLU A 56 -6.95 -13.34 1.86
C GLU A 56 -6.09 -14.23 0.95
N LEU A 57 -5.23 -13.63 0.12
CA LEU A 57 -4.33 -14.38 -0.75
C LEU A 57 -3.35 -15.24 0.06
N ILE A 58 -2.76 -14.69 1.11
CA ILE A 58 -1.83 -15.43 1.98
C ILE A 58 -2.57 -16.55 2.72
N THR A 59 -3.76 -16.29 3.22
CA THR A 59 -4.58 -17.29 3.92
C THR A 59 -4.85 -18.48 3.01
N ARG A 60 -5.20 -18.24 1.75
CA ARG A 60 -5.42 -19.30 0.77
C ARG A 60 -4.16 -20.10 0.51
N ASP A 61 -3.01 -19.45 0.45
CA ASP A 61 -1.73 -20.12 0.20
C ASP A 61 -1.31 -21.01 1.37
N LEU A 62 -1.64 -20.62 2.60
CA LEU A 62 -1.29 -21.36 3.81
C LEU A 62 -2.29 -22.47 4.17
N ASN A 63 -3.51 -22.40 3.65
CA ASN A 63 -4.57 -23.34 4.00
C ASN A 63 -4.56 -24.56 3.08
N GLU A 64 -4.26 -25.74 3.63
CA GLU A 64 -4.20 -27.00 2.88
C GLU A 64 -5.53 -27.40 2.25
N ASP A 65 -6.66 -26.92 2.80
CA ASP A 65 -8.00 -27.23 2.30
C ASP A 65 -8.45 -26.26 1.19
N MET A 66 -7.62 -25.28 0.86
CA MET A 66 -7.92 -24.29 -0.18
C MET A 66 -6.89 -24.37 -1.29
N GLU A 67 -7.32 -24.05 -2.52
CA GLU A 67 -6.42 -23.97 -3.65
C GLU A 67 -5.54 -22.72 -3.51
N SER A 68 -4.21 -22.92 -3.57
CA SER A 68 -3.25 -21.82 -3.53
C SER A 68 -3.37 -20.96 -4.79
N PRO A 69 -3.21 -19.64 -4.67
CA PRO A 69 -3.14 -18.78 -5.85
C PRO A 69 -1.94 -19.15 -6.72
N GLU A 70 -2.12 -19.06 -8.03
CA GLU A 70 -1.03 -19.28 -8.97
C GLU A 70 0.05 -18.19 -8.79
N MET A 71 1.33 -18.61 -8.74
CA MET A 71 2.47 -17.70 -8.70
C MET A 71 2.84 -17.29 -10.12
N SER A 72 2.07 -16.36 -10.66
CA SER A 72 2.30 -15.76 -11.97
C SER A 72 3.18 -14.51 -11.86
N LEU A 73 3.69 -14.04 -12.99
CA LEU A 73 4.40 -12.75 -13.02
C LEU A 73 3.48 -11.61 -12.53
N LEU A 74 2.20 -11.68 -12.87
CA LEU A 74 1.24 -10.68 -12.41
C LEU A 74 1.10 -10.69 -10.89
N MET A 75 1.06 -11.87 -10.26
CA MET A 75 1.02 -12.00 -8.81
C MET A 75 2.27 -11.40 -8.17
N VAL A 76 3.46 -11.71 -8.72
CA VAL A 76 4.72 -11.15 -8.22
C VAL A 76 4.73 -9.62 -8.33
N HIS A 77 4.24 -9.10 -9.45
CA HIS A 77 4.12 -7.66 -9.67
C HIS A 77 3.19 -7.01 -8.63
N ALA A 78 2.06 -7.67 -8.32
CA ALA A 78 1.12 -7.20 -7.31
C ALA A 78 1.76 -7.16 -5.91
N GLN A 79 2.51 -8.20 -5.56
CA GLN A 79 3.23 -8.28 -4.29
C GLN A 79 4.27 -7.16 -4.19
N ASP A 80 5.01 -6.92 -5.26
CA ASP A 80 6.00 -5.85 -5.31
C ASP A 80 5.34 -4.48 -5.10
N HIS A 81 4.24 -4.21 -5.79
CA HIS A 81 3.47 -2.97 -5.61
C HIS A 81 3.00 -2.79 -4.17
N TYR A 82 2.44 -3.84 -3.59
CA TYR A 82 1.93 -3.78 -2.23
C TYR A 82 3.04 -3.51 -1.22
N MET A 83 4.12 -4.26 -1.30
CA MET A 83 5.23 -4.15 -0.33
C MET A 83 5.98 -2.82 -0.47
N THR A 84 6.21 -2.35 -1.68
CA THR A 84 6.88 -1.06 -1.89
C THR A 84 5.98 0.11 -1.49
N SER A 85 4.67 -0.01 -1.65
CA SER A 85 3.71 0.98 -1.17
C SER A 85 3.75 1.09 0.36
N GLN A 86 3.82 -0.04 1.08
CA GLN A 86 3.95 -0.06 2.53
C GLN A 86 5.25 0.63 2.97
N LEU A 87 6.36 0.28 2.33
CA LEU A 87 7.66 0.86 2.64
C LEU A 87 7.66 2.38 2.39
N ALA A 88 7.08 2.82 1.27
CA ALA A 88 7.00 4.24 0.95
C ALA A 88 6.26 5.02 2.03
N LYS A 89 5.12 4.51 2.51
CA LYS A 89 4.34 5.16 3.57
C LYS A 89 5.13 5.26 4.87
N ASP A 90 5.82 4.20 5.24
CA ASP A 90 6.61 4.17 6.48
C ASP A 90 7.77 5.16 6.41
N ILE A 91 8.47 5.22 5.27
CA ILE A 91 9.58 6.16 5.07
C ILE A 91 9.07 7.61 5.09
N ILE A 92 7.96 7.87 4.41
CA ILE A 92 7.38 9.22 4.35
C ILE A 92 6.94 9.68 5.73
N GLU A 93 6.35 8.80 6.54
CA GLU A 93 6.00 9.11 7.93
C GLU A 93 7.24 9.50 8.73
N ALA A 94 8.33 8.76 8.59
CA ALA A 94 9.59 9.07 9.26
C ALA A 94 10.15 10.42 8.81
N VAL A 95 10.05 10.73 7.52
CA VAL A 95 10.48 12.03 6.98
C VAL A 95 9.65 13.17 7.57
N ILE A 96 8.33 13.00 7.66
CA ILE A 96 7.45 13.99 8.29
C ILE A 96 7.89 14.24 9.73
N ASP A 97 8.10 13.17 10.49
CA ASP A 97 8.52 13.25 11.90
C ASP A 97 9.83 14.03 12.06
N VAL A 98 10.81 13.71 11.22
CA VAL A 98 12.13 14.35 11.28
C VAL A 98 12.04 15.86 10.98
N PHE A 99 11.33 16.23 9.92
CA PHE A 99 11.24 17.63 9.50
C PHE A 99 10.33 18.46 10.39
N GLU A 100 9.27 17.86 10.93
CA GLU A 100 8.38 18.55 11.86
C GLU A 100 9.06 18.85 13.19
N ALA A 101 10.01 18.01 13.61
CA ALA A 101 10.74 18.20 14.87
C ALA A 101 11.79 19.32 14.83
N GLU A 102 12.11 19.83 13.66
CA GLU A 102 13.10 20.92 13.50
C GLU A 102 12.56 22.34 13.84
#